data_63a67c2e20510d990e5317f7296ab031
#
_entry.id   63a67c2e20510d990e5317f7296ab031
#
_cell.length_a   1.000
_cell.length_b   1.000
_cell.length_c   1.000
_cell.angle_alpha   90.00
_cell.angle_beta   90.00
_cell.angle_gamma   90.00
#
_symmetry.space_group_name_H-M   'P 1'
#
loop_
_entity.id
_entity.type
_entity.pdbx_description
1 polymer ?
#
loop_
_entity_poly.entity_id
_entity_poly.type
_entity_poly.pdbx_seq_one_letter_code
_entity_poly.pdbx_strand_id
1 'polypeptide(L)'
;MNPEVVDRLSVAAIEDFSVPERLGIPVRRHVSLAPLTTIKVGGPADYFATVQTVDQLLKLVRWARSVGLPYFILGGGSNILISDAGIRGLVIENRCRQVRVDPAPCCAFPRDDRPYLFAESGAAMAGVARQSIRAGLTGVEWAVSIPGTVGGEV
;
A
#
# COMPACT_ATOMS: atom_id res chain seq x y z
N MET A 1 18.17 -12.62 1.29
CA MET A 1 17.07 -12.55 2.26
C MET A 1 17.34 -13.66 3.28
N ASN A 2 17.59 -13.30 4.54
CA ASN A 2 18.09 -14.23 5.57
C ASN A 2 16.96 -15.15 6.02
N PRO A 3 17.08 -16.50 5.89
CA PRO A 3 16.04 -17.45 6.27
C PRO A 3 15.72 -17.45 7.78
N GLU A 4 16.58 -16.93 8.64
CA GLU A 4 16.34 -16.82 10.09
C GLU A 4 15.27 -15.78 10.48
N VAL A 5 14.86 -14.88 9.57
CA VAL A 5 13.82 -13.89 9.83
C VAL A 5 12.41 -14.49 9.68
N VAL A 6 12.28 -15.57 8.92
CA VAL A 6 10.98 -16.21 8.63
C VAL A 6 10.54 -17.13 9.78
N ASP A 7 11.49 -17.69 10.53
CA ASP A 7 11.22 -18.71 11.57
C ASP A 7 10.84 -18.12 12.96
N ARG A 8 11.01 -16.83 13.16
CA ARG A 8 10.56 -16.14 14.40
C ARG A 8 9.10 -15.72 14.40
N LEU A 9 8.38 -15.94 13.31
CA LEU A 9 6.92 -15.83 13.25
C LEU A 9 6.23 -17.15 13.62
N SER A 10 6.84 -17.92 14.54
CA SER A 10 6.18 -19.07 15.15
C SER A 10 4.89 -18.55 15.81
N VAL A 11 3.81 -19.09 15.38
CA VAL A 11 2.42 -19.20 15.81
C VAL A 11 2.22 -19.06 17.35
N ALA A 12 2.80 -18.03 17.98
CA ALA A 12 2.29 -17.55 19.24
C ALA A 12 0.91 -16.96 18.90
N ALA A 13 -0.12 -17.47 19.53
CA ALA A 13 -1.50 -17.00 19.40
C ALA A 13 -1.47 -15.49 19.26
N ILE A 14 -1.91 -14.97 18.09
CA ILE A 14 -2.07 -13.53 17.93
C ILE A 14 -3.12 -13.16 18.97
N GLU A 15 -2.65 -12.58 20.08
CA GLU A 15 -3.54 -12.07 21.12
C GLU A 15 -4.55 -11.17 20.44
N ASP A 16 -5.76 -11.15 20.99
CA ASP A 16 -6.87 -10.37 20.43
C ASP A 16 -6.55 -8.86 20.47
N PHE A 17 -5.86 -8.38 19.42
CA PHE A 17 -5.49 -6.96 19.32
C PHE A 17 -6.75 -6.13 19.14
N SER A 18 -7.13 -5.45 20.20
CA SER A 18 -8.17 -4.42 20.13
C SER A 18 -7.61 -3.21 19.41
N VAL A 19 -8.08 -2.97 18.18
CA VAL A 19 -7.74 -1.75 17.44
C VAL A 19 -8.38 -0.57 18.15
N PRO A 20 -7.62 0.44 18.58
CA PRO A 20 -8.19 1.56 19.30
C PRO A 20 -9.20 2.33 18.44
N GLU A 21 -10.42 2.52 18.94
CA GLU A 21 -11.45 3.32 18.27
C GLU A 21 -10.99 4.74 17.91
N ARG A 22 -10.06 5.29 18.71
CA ARG A 22 -9.42 6.61 18.46
C ARG A 22 -8.69 6.72 17.12
N LEU A 23 -8.38 5.61 16.45
CA LEU A 23 -7.77 5.65 15.12
C LEU A 23 -8.79 6.06 14.06
N GLY A 24 -10.08 5.85 14.31
CA GLY A 24 -11.16 6.20 13.38
C GLY A 24 -11.11 5.43 12.07
N ILE A 25 -10.42 4.28 12.04
CA ILE A 25 -10.23 3.46 10.85
C ILE A 25 -10.87 2.10 11.12
N PRO A 26 -11.90 1.70 10.34
CA PRO A 26 -12.53 0.42 10.52
C PRO A 26 -11.58 -0.72 10.17
N VAL A 27 -11.40 -1.65 11.11
CA VAL A 27 -10.61 -2.87 10.92
C VAL A 27 -11.53 -4.06 10.97
N ARG A 28 -11.47 -4.89 9.94
CA ARG A 28 -12.25 -6.14 9.82
C ARG A 28 -11.35 -7.33 10.12
N ARG A 29 -11.94 -8.44 10.55
CA ARG A 29 -11.23 -9.69 10.83
C ARG A 29 -11.52 -10.75 9.79
N HIS A 30 -10.58 -11.65 9.59
CA HIS A 30 -10.70 -12.84 8.73
C HIS A 30 -11.23 -12.51 7.32
N VAL A 31 -10.69 -11.44 6.72
CA VAL A 31 -11.09 -11.00 5.38
C VAL A 31 -10.34 -11.79 4.32
N SER A 32 -11.07 -12.47 3.43
CA SER A 32 -10.47 -13.14 2.27
C SER A 32 -9.75 -12.14 1.37
N LEU A 33 -8.51 -12.45 1.02
CA LEU A 33 -7.66 -11.61 0.16
C LEU A 33 -7.79 -11.96 -1.32
N ALA A 34 -8.38 -13.10 -1.68
CA ALA A 34 -8.59 -13.51 -3.07
C ALA A 34 -9.27 -12.44 -3.94
N PRO A 35 -10.34 -11.75 -3.52
CA PRO A 35 -10.95 -10.69 -4.33
C PRO A 35 -10.04 -9.51 -4.60
N LEU A 36 -9.00 -9.31 -3.79
CA LEU A 36 -8.07 -8.18 -3.83
C LEU A 36 -6.81 -8.46 -4.65
N THR A 37 -6.63 -9.69 -5.14
CA THR A 37 -5.54 -10.07 -6.05
C THR A 37 -6.03 -10.21 -7.48
N THR A 38 -5.16 -9.92 -8.45
CA THR A 38 -5.49 -10.07 -9.88
C THR A 38 -5.77 -11.52 -10.24
N ILE A 39 -5.02 -12.46 -9.67
CA ILE A 39 -5.16 -13.90 -9.92
C ILE A 39 -6.31 -14.56 -9.13
N LYS A 40 -7.01 -13.79 -8.29
CA LYS A 40 -8.20 -14.23 -7.53
C LYS A 40 -7.97 -15.41 -6.59
N VAL A 41 -6.75 -15.55 -6.08
CA VAL A 41 -6.38 -16.54 -5.06
C VAL A 41 -5.80 -15.83 -3.83
N GLY A 42 -5.95 -16.46 -2.67
CA GLY A 42 -5.42 -15.98 -1.40
C GLY A 42 -6.36 -16.23 -0.22
N GLY A 43 -5.81 -16.76 0.84
CA GLY A 43 -6.51 -16.98 2.10
C GLY A 43 -6.81 -15.68 2.86
N PRO A 44 -7.30 -15.79 4.10
CA PRO A 44 -7.73 -14.63 4.90
C PRO A 44 -6.56 -13.86 5.52
N ALA A 45 -6.76 -12.57 5.70
CA ALA A 45 -5.97 -11.76 6.63
C ALA A 45 -6.59 -11.84 8.03
N ASP A 46 -5.78 -11.92 9.10
CA ASP A 46 -6.30 -11.88 10.47
C ASP A 46 -7.01 -10.56 10.74
N TYR A 47 -6.37 -9.46 10.35
CA TYR A 47 -6.90 -8.10 10.40
C TYR A 47 -6.77 -7.44 9.05
N PHE A 48 -7.77 -6.68 8.66
CA PHE A 48 -7.79 -5.97 7.38
C PHE A 48 -8.34 -4.57 7.53
N ALA A 49 -7.66 -3.59 6.96
CA ALA A 49 -8.11 -2.21 6.89
C ALA A 49 -7.89 -1.63 5.50
N THR A 50 -8.78 -0.75 5.06
CA THR A 50 -8.59 0.06 3.85
C THR A 50 -8.30 1.50 4.27
N VAL A 51 -7.26 2.10 3.73
CA VAL A 51 -6.89 3.50 3.97
C VAL A 51 -6.99 4.31 2.68
N GLN A 52 -7.47 5.55 2.80
CA GLN A 52 -7.68 6.46 1.67
C GLN A 52 -6.80 7.71 1.75
N THR A 53 -6.14 7.94 2.89
CA THR A 53 -5.24 9.07 3.11
C THR A 53 -3.93 8.62 3.71
N VAL A 54 -2.87 9.37 3.43
CA VAL A 54 -1.52 9.11 4.00
C VAL A 54 -1.56 9.17 5.54
N ASP A 55 -2.37 10.07 6.11
CA ASP A 55 -2.53 10.16 7.57
C ASP A 55 -3.09 8.87 8.17
N GLN A 56 -4.13 8.28 7.55
CA GLN A 56 -4.68 6.99 7.97
C GLN A 56 -3.63 5.87 7.87
N LEU A 57 -2.88 5.82 6.76
CA LEU A 57 -1.81 4.84 6.56
C LEU A 57 -0.75 4.94 7.66
N LEU A 58 -0.27 6.15 7.93
CA LEU A 58 0.74 6.39 8.97
C LEU A 58 0.23 6.03 10.36
N LYS A 59 -1.02 6.36 10.69
CA LYS A 59 -1.63 6.00 11.99
C LYS A 59 -1.67 4.50 12.19
N LEU A 60 -2.12 3.72 11.19
CA LEU A 60 -2.17 2.26 11.29
C LEU A 60 -0.78 1.63 11.38
N VAL A 61 0.16 2.07 10.55
CA VAL A 61 1.53 1.55 10.58
C VAL A 61 2.20 1.84 11.92
N ARG A 62 2.08 3.07 12.44
CA ARG A 62 2.64 3.43 13.74
C ARG A 62 2.02 2.61 14.87
N TRP A 63 0.71 2.43 14.84
CA TRP A 63 0.02 1.61 15.82
C TRP A 63 0.47 0.15 15.74
N ALA A 64 0.45 -0.48 14.57
CA ALA A 64 0.88 -1.87 14.41
C ALA A 64 2.31 -2.08 14.93
N ARG A 65 3.23 -1.16 14.61
CA ARG A 65 4.60 -1.20 15.14
C ARG A 65 4.67 -1.03 16.65
N SER A 66 3.83 -0.18 17.23
CA SER A 66 3.85 0.07 18.69
C SER A 66 3.39 -1.11 19.51
N VAL A 67 2.58 -1.99 18.93
CA VAL A 67 2.07 -3.22 19.59
C VAL A 67 2.74 -4.50 19.07
N GLY A 68 3.76 -4.38 18.22
CA GLY A 68 4.46 -5.53 17.66
C GLY A 68 3.62 -6.38 16.69
N LEU A 69 2.51 -5.83 16.15
CA LEU A 69 1.67 -6.55 15.20
C LEU A 69 2.33 -6.55 13.81
N PRO A 70 2.61 -7.71 13.21
CA PRO A 70 3.06 -7.79 11.82
C PRO A 70 2.05 -7.12 10.90
N TYR A 71 2.53 -6.38 9.90
CA TYR A 71 1.65 -5.75 8.92
C TYR A 71 2.19 -5.89 7.51
N PHE A 72 1.27 -5.89 6.55
CA PHE A 72 1.53 -5.93 5.12
C PHE A 72 0.73 -4.82 4.42
N ILE A 73 1.40 -4.03 3.58
CA ILE A 73 0.73 -3.00 2.78
C ILE A 73 0.42 -3.57 1.41
N LEU A 74 -0.87 -3.70 1.11
CA LEU A 74 -1.37 -4.21 -0.16
C LEU A 74 -1.71 -3.02 -1.09
N GLY A 75 -1.08 -2.97 -2.24
CA GLY A 75 -1.39 -2.03 -3.32
C GLY A 75 -2.54 -2.54 -4.21
N GLY A 76 -2.32 -2.57 -5.52
CA GLY A 76 -3.30 -3.06 -6.50
C GLY A 76 -3.49 -4.57 -6.56
N GLY A 77 -2.67 -5.36 -5.87
CA GLY A 77 -2.75 -6.82 -5.87
C GLY A 77 -2.39 -7.46 -7.22
N SER A 78 -1.64 -6.75 -8.08
CA SER A 78 -1.32 -7.18 -9.45
C SER A 78 -0.11 -8.12 -9.52
N ASN A 79 0.80 -8.03 -8.56
CA ASN A 79 2.04 -8.81 -8.56
C ASN A 79 2.27 -9.48 -7.19
N ILE A 80 1.26 -10.19 -6.70
CA ILE A 80 1.32 -10.91 -5.43
C ILE A 80 0.60 -12.25 -5.53
N LEU A 81 1.22 -13.27 -4.96
CA LEU A 81 0.64 -14.58 -4.72
C LEU A 81 0.49 -14.79 -3.21
N ILE A 82 -0.72 -14.94 -2.76
CA ILE A 82 -1.04 -15.18 -1.34
C ILE A 82 -1.49 -16.62 -1.18
N SER A 83 -0.90 -17.34 -0.23
CA SER A 83 -1.26 -18.73 0.06
C SER A 83 -2.67 -18.85 0.63
N ASP A 84 -3.24 -20.07 0.58
CA ASP A 84 -4.55 -20.35 1.17
C ASP A 84 -4.57 -20.18 2.69
N ALA A 85 -3.41 -20.29 3.35
CA ALA A 85 -3.27 -19.99 4.77
C ALA A 85 -3.46 -18.50 5.09
N GLY A 86 -3.40 -17.64 4.08
CA GLY A 86 -3.56 -16.20 4.23
C GLY A 86 -2.33 -15.49 4.79
N ILE A 87 -2.57 -14.30 5.34
CA ILE A 87 -1.52 -13.45 5.94
C ILE A 87 -1.82 -13.26 7.41
N ARG A 88 -0.85 -13.63 8.25
CA ARG A 88 -0.91 -13.38 9.70
C ARG A 88 -0.60 -11.94 10.00
N GLY A 89 -1.44 -11.30 10.82
CA GLY A 89 -1.32 -9.90 11.19
C GLY A 89 -2.28 -8.98 10.43
N LEU A 90 -1.88 -7.72 10.24
CA LEU A 90 -2.69 -6.67 9.64
C LEU A 90 -2.35 -6.48 8.16
N VAL A 91 -3.33 -6.67 7.29
CA VAL A 91 -3.22 -6.24 5.87
C VAL A 91 -3.87 -4.87 5.73
N ILE A 92 -3.11 -3.91 5.21
CA ILE A 92 -3.55 -2.53 4.95
C ILE A 92 -3.68 -2.35 3.44
N GLU A 93 -4.90 -2.31 2.94
CA GLU A 93 -5.16 -1.96 1.54
C GLU A 93 -4.94 -0.46 1.35
N ASN A 94 -3.92 -0.11 0.58
CA ASN A 94 -3.55 1.27 0.34
C ASN A 94 -4.31 1.85 -0.85
N ARG A 95 -5.26 2.74 -0.59
CA ARG A 95 -6.03 3.51 -1.57
C ARG A 95 -5.73 5.01 -1.52
N CYS A 96 -4.55 5.40 -1.05
CA CYS A 96 -4.06 6.77 -1.16
C CYS A 96 -3.69 7.04 -2.62
N ARG A 97 -4.52 7.80 -3.35
CA ARG A 97 -4.46 7.89 -4.83
C ARG A 97 -4.31 9.30 -5.36
N GLN A 98 -3.95 10.25 -4.51
CA GLN A 98 -3.77 11.62 -4.97
C GLN A 98 -2.63 11.70 -5.98
N VAL A 99 -2.88 12.39 -7.09
CA VAL A 99 -1.88 12.72 -8.11
C VAL A 99 -2.03 14.19 -8.44
N ARG A 100 -0.92 14.94 -8.45
CA ARG A 100 -0.90 16.34 -8.81
C ARG A 100 0.38 16.72 -9.54
N VAL A 101 0.29 17.73 -10.37
CA VAL A 101 1.45 18.37 -11.00
C VAL A 101 1.78 19.59 -10.18
N ASP A 102 2.97 19.65 -9.62
CA ASP A 102 3.47 20.80 -8.89
C ASP A 102 4.46 21.58 -9.78
N PRO A 103 4.22 22.89 -9.97
CA PRO A 103 5.10 23.75 -10.78
C PRO A 103 6.47 24.00 -10.10
N ALA A 104 6.56 23.77 -8.79
CA ALA A 104 7.80 23.91 -8.02
C ALA A 104 7.96 22.77 -7.02
N PRO A 105 9.19 22.29 -6.80
CA PRO A 105 9.44 21.19 -5.86
C PRO A 105 9.15 21.64 -4.43
N CYS A 106 8.29 20.88 -3.76
CA CYS A 106 8.20 20.91 -2.31
C CYS A 106 9.49 20.24 -1.76
N CYS A 107 10.44 21.08 -1.37
CA CYS A 107 11.43 20.87 -0.30
C CYS A 107 12.49 19.76 -0.32
N ALA A 108 12.94 19.09 -1.37
CA ALA A 108 14.09 18.19 -1.18
C ALA A 108 14.96 17.87 -2.42
N PHE A 109 14.65 18.38 -3.58
CA PHE A 109 15.42 18.08 -4.79
C PHE A 109 16.10 19.34 -5.33
N PRO A 110 17.23 19.19 -6.07
CA PRO A 110 17.91 20.33 -6.65
C PRO A 110 16.93 21.17 -7.46
N ARG A 111 16.97 22.48 -7.26
CA ARG A 111 16.14 23.48 -7.93
C ARG A 111 16.45 23.45 -9.42
N ASP A 112 15.63 22.74 -10.17
CA ASP A 112 15.53 22.98 -11.59
C ASP A 112 14.08 23.42 -11.88
N ASP A 113 13.90 24.22 -12.91
CA ASP A 113 12.58 24.81 -13.27
C ASP A 113 11.62 23.77 -13.89
N ARG A 114 11.90 22.47 -13.78
CA ARG A 114 11.05 21.42 -14.34
C ARG A 114 9.85 21.16 -13.43
N PRO A 115 8.68 20.97 -14.01
CA PRO A 115 7.50 20.57 -13.23
C PRO A 115 7.66 19.16 -12.66
N TYR A 116 7.13 18.93 -11.47
CA TYR A 116 7.14 17.64 -10.79
C TYR A 116 5.76 17.02 -10.76
N LEU A 117 5.71 15.73 -10.98
CA LEU A 117 4.51 14.93 -10.78
C LEU A 117 4.60 14.26 -9.40
N PHE A 118 3.72 14.68 -8.50
CA PHE A 118 3.53 14.02 -7.21
C PHE A 118 2.46 12.96 -7.34
N ALA A 119 2.72 11.74 -6.85
CA ALA A 119 1.74 10.68 -6.78
C ALA A 119 1.84 9.94 -5.45
N GLU A 120 0.72 9.73 -4.78
CA GLU A 120 0.66 8.88 -3.60
C GLU A 120 0.86 7.41 -3.98
N SER A 121 1.41 6.62 -3.06
CA SER A 121 1.84 5.24 -3.29
C SER A 121 0.71 4.28 -3.71
N GLY A 122 -0.54 4.58 -3.38
CA GLY A 122 -1.72 3.82 -3.82
C GLY A 122 -2.30 4.26 -5.17
N ALA A 123 -1.72 5.28 -5.82
CA ALA A 123 -2.14 5.70 -7.15
C ALA A 123 -1.79 4.64 -8.21
N ALA A 124 -2.72 4.37 -9.14
CA ALA A 124 -2.48 3.43 -10.23
C ALA A 124 -1.41 3.98 -11.19
N MET A 125 -0.38 3.20 -11.50
CA MET A 125 0.75 3.62 -12.34
C MET A 125 0.29 4.13 -13.72
N ALA A 126 -0.59 3.38 -14.37
CA ALA A 126 -1.20 3.79 -15.64
C ALA A 126 -2.01 5.11 -15.54
N GLY A 127 -2.60 5.39 -14.37
CA GLY A 127 -3.32 6.63 -14.09
C GLY A 127 -2.38 7.82 -14.01
N VAL A 128 -1.26 7.64 -13.31
CA VAL A 128 -0.18 8.64 -13.17
C VAL A 128 0.38 9.01 -14.55
N ALA A 129 0.72 8.00 -15.37
CA ALA A 129 1.23 8.22 -16.72
C ALA A 129 0.23 8.99 -17.61
N ARG A 130 -1.05 8.61 -17.59
CA ARG A 130 -2.09 9.33 -18.35
C ARG A 130 -2.26 10.78 -17.89
N GLN A 131 -2.14 11.03 -16.58
CA GLN A 131 -2.23 12.40 -16.06
C GLN A 131 -1.01 13.24 -16.46
N SER A 132 0.18 12.66 -16.45
CA SER A 132 1.41 13.30 -16.94
C SER A 132 1.25 13.73 -18.41
N ILE A 133 0.82 12.82 -19.28
CA ILE A 133 0.60 13.10 -20.70
C ILE A 133 -0.42 14.24 -20.89
N ARG A 134 -1.54 14.22 -20.17
CA ARG A 134 -2.56 15.30 -20.23
C ARG A 134 -2.01 16.64 -19.77
N ALA A 135 -1.03 16.65 -18.88
CA ALA A 135 -0.34 17.85 -18.41
C ALA A 135 0.79 18.31 -19.35
N GLY A 136 1.01 17.63 -20.49
CA GLY A 136 2.09 17.93 -21.42
C GLY A 136 3.48 17.52 -20.92
N LEU A 137 3.55 16.66 -19.91
CA LEU A 137 4.81 16.18 -19.36
C LEU A 137 5.24 14.88 -20.05
N THR A 138 6.54 14.69 -20.21
CA THR A 138 7.16 13.51 -20.84
C THR A 138 8.04 12.74 -19.85
N GLY A 139 8.33 11.46 -20.16
CA GLY A 139 9.27 10.64 -19.40
C GLY A 139 8.66 9.49 -18.63
N VAL A 140 7.31 9.42 -18.50
CA VAL A 140 6.59 8.32 -17.82
C VAL A 140 5.58 7.61 -18.74
N GLU A 141 5.64 7.80 -20.04
CA GLU A 141 4.72 7.22 -21.04
C GLU A 141 4.75 5.70 -21.01
N TRP A 142 5.90 5.12 -20.76
CA TRP A 142 6.12 3.68 -20.66
C TRP A 142 5.24 3.03 -19.56
N ALA A 143 4.84 3.80 -18.54
CA ALA A 143 4.07 3.31 -17.42
C ALA A 143 2.55 3.16 -17.72
N VAL A 144 2.08 3.57 -18.89
CA VAL A 144 0.64 3.48 -19.27
C VAL A 144 0.12 2.04 -19.25
N SER A 145 0.96 1.06 -19.59
CA SER A 145 0.60 -0.35 -19.66
C SER A 145 0.99 -1.15 -18.42
N ILE A 146 1.63 -0.53 -17.44
CA ILE A 146 2.05 -1.24 -16.22
C ILE A 146 0.87 -1.38 -15.26
N PRO A 147 0.46 -2.62 -14.94
CA PRO A 147 -0.55 -2.86 -13.91
C PRO A 147 0.06 -2.65 -12.53
N GLY A 148 -0.67 -2.06 -11.60
CA GLY A 148 -0.21 -1.90 -10.23
C GLY A 148 -0.30 -0.46 -9.74
N THR A 149 0.32 -0.22 -8.61
CA THR A 149 0.35 1.09 -7.94
C THR A 149 1.77 1.59 -7.81
N VAL A 150 1.94 2.91 -7.69
CA VAL A 150 3.26 3.55 -7.54
C VAL A 150 4.10 2.87 -6.46
N GLY A 151 3.56 2.63 -5.27
CA GLY A 151 4.30 1.99 -4.18
C GLY A 151 4.55 0.50 -4.34
N GLY A 152 3.98 -0.15 -5.36
CA GLY A 152 4.25 -1.54 -5.69
C GLY A 152 5.30 -1.71 -6.81
N GLU A 153 5.60 -0.63 -7.54
CA GLU A 153 6.50 -0.64 -8.69
C GLU A 153 7.86 0.03 -8.41
N VAL A 154 7.98 0.72 -7.26
CA VAL A 154 9.22 1.44 -6.85
C VAL A 154 10.11 0.60 -5.96
#